data_87cb9e7bd28cb986c71e41251fa12233
#
_entry.id   87cb9e7bd28cb986c71e41251fa12233
#
_cell.length_a   1.000
_cell.length_b   1.000
_cell.length_c   1.000
_cell.angle_alpha   90.00
_cell.angle_beta   90.00
_cell.angle_gamma   90.00
#
_symmetry.space_group_name_H-M   'P 1'
#
loop_
_entity.id
_entity.type
_entity.pdbx_description
1 polymer ?
#
loop_
_entity_poly.entity_id
_entity_poly.type
_entity_poly.pdbx_seq_one_letter_code
_entity_poly.pdbx_strand_id
1 'polypeptide(L)'
;QEFLLQSIMLVVDGTDPELVAEIGMNRIVANSFSSFEGFVVLMYYKAALMIQSGVNPRVIEEYLKSLMPDFVRKVLSQKDCEKELTKASKEIEDDKELILSLCKDDKEINEKDHSIVNQTAMTLMELSDREMQRLLRDTDNIDSIMVMKGLPGKARTRIFDNVSNRLGIMLAKDMLYMGPVRMKDVEEACVTIMKTVIKLEERGEIASHDFAILKVVIDMYETAQKENKKKKKKYKELHEMIDQIYQS
;
A
#
# COMPACT_ATOMS: atom_id res chain seq x y z
N GLN A 1 -29.76 5.44 7.16
CA GLN A 1 -28.66 4.87 6.33
C GLN A 1 -28.94 5.02 4.83
N GLU A 2 -30.18 4.79 4.37
CA GLU A 2 -30.58 4.89 2.96
C GLU A 2 -30.29 6.26 2.34
N PHE A 3 -30.62 7.35 3.04
CA PHE A 3 -30.38 8.73 2.56
C PHE A 3 -28.89 9.07 2.44
N LEU A 4 -28.05 8.57 3.34
CA LEU A 4 -26.59 8.75 3.23
C LEU A 4 -26.06 8.04 2.00
N LEU A 5 -26.42 6.77 1.82
CA LEU A 5 -25.97 5.97 0.67
C LEU A 5 -26.36 6.65 -0.64
N GLN A 6 -27.60 7.12 -0.73
CA GLN A 6 -28.10 7.78 -1.93
C GLN A 6 -27.42 9.13 -2.20
N SER A 7 -27.14 9.93 -1.18
CA SER A 7 -26.41 11.19 -1.36
C SER A 7 -24.97 10.94 -1.86
N ILE A 8 -24.33 9.88 -1.38
CA ILE A 8 -23.00 9.47 -1.85
C ILE A 8 -23.07 8.96 -3.30
N MET A 9 -24.07 8.15 -3.65
CA MET A 9 -24.22 7.65 -5.03
C MET A 9 -24.39 8.81 -6.04
N LEU A 10 -25.19 9.81 -5.72
CA LEU A 10 -25.35 10.99 -6.59
C LEU A 10 -24.01 11.72 -6.84
N VAL A 11 -23.16 11.79 -5.82
CA VAL A 11 -21.82 12.39 -5.94
C VAL A 11 -20.91 11.51 -6.80
N VAL A 12 -20.93 10.19 -6.62
CA VAL A 12 -20.14 9.23 -7.41
C VAL A 12 -20.56 9.24 -8.89
N ASP A 13 -21.87 9.39 -9.14
CA ASP A 13 -22.42 9.48 -10.51
C ASP A 13 -22.11 10.82 -11.18
N GLY A 14 -21.43 11.74 -10.50
CA GLY A 14 -21.07 13.05 -11.05
C GLY A 14 -22.27 14.00 -11.24
N THR A 15 -23.34 13.81 -10.47
CA THR A 15 -24.53 14.67 -10.53
C THR A 15 -24.15 16.10 -10.15
N ASP A 16 -24.76 17.08 -10.86
CA ASP A 16 -24.53 18.49 -10.59
C ASP A 16 -24.85 18.85 -9.14
N PRO A 17 -23.97 19.60 -8.44
CA PRO A 17 -24.14 19.94 -7.02
C PRO A 17 -25.47 20.68 -6.71
N GLU A 18 -25.96 21.51 -7.62
CA GLU A 18 -27.22 22.23 -7.43
C GLU A 18 -28.39 21.24 -7.47
N LEU A 19 -28.35 20.28 -8.38
CA LEU A 19 -29.34 19.21 -8.47
C LEU A 19 -29.32 18.29 -7.27
N VAL A 20 -28.12 17.93 -6.74
CA VAL A 20 -28.00 17.15 -5.50
C VAL A 20 -28.63 17.89 -4.31
N ALA A 21 -28.40 19.20 -4.21
CA ALA A 21 -29.03 20.04 -3.18
C ALA A 21 -30.56 20.07 -3.31
N GLU A 22 -31.07 20.23 -4.52
CA GLU A 22 -32.53 20.28 -4.81
C GLU A 22 -33.18 18.91 -4.47
N ILE A 23 -32.57 17.80 -4.87
CA ILE A 23 -33.06 16.45 -4.53
C ILE A 23 -33.13 16.28 -3.02
N GLY A 24 -32.11 16.74 -2.29
CA GLY A 24 -32.07 16.68 -0.82
C GLY A 24 -33.21 17.47 -0.19
N MET A 25 -33.44 18.68 -0.63
CA MET A 25 -34.54 19.54 -0.14
C MET A 25 -35.90 18.94 -0.47
N ASN A 26 -36.12 18.50 -1.70
CA ASN A 26 -37.38 17.88 -2.11
C ASN A 26 -37.71 16.64 -1.27
N ARG A 27 -36.72 15.86 -0.91
CA ARG A 27 -36.93 14.71 -0.01
C ARG A 27 -37.27 15.09 1.41
N ILE A 28 -36.70 16.16 1.96
CA ILE A 28 -37.07 16.67 3.28
C ILE A 28 -38.50 17.14 3.29
N VAL A 29 -38.95 17.83 2.20
CA VAL A 29 -40.30 18.33 2.07
C VAL A 29 -41.32 17.21 1.81
N ALA A 30 -40.98 16.23 0.98
CA ALA A 30 -41.89 15.16 0.56
C ALA A 30 -42.14 14.12 1.66
N ASN A 31 -41.14 13.88 2.52
CA ASN A 31 -41.30 12.94 3.61
C ASN A 31 -41.56 13.72 4.90
N SER A 32 -42.71 13.59 5.48
CA SER A 32 -43.13 14.26 6.74
C SER A 32 -42.20 13.87 7.93
N PHE A 33 -40.92 14.18 7.80
CA PHE A 33 -39.91 13.91 8.83
C PHE A 33 -40.17 14.72 10.10
N SER A 34 -39.89 14.13 11.24
CA SER A 34 -39.70 14.92 12.45
C SER A 34 -38.59 15.95 12.23
N SER A 35 -38.62 17.06 12.97
CA SER A 35 -37.59 18.12 12.87
C SER A 35 -36.16 17.56 13.02
N PHE A 36 -35.97 16.49 13.83
CA PHE A 36 -34.70 15.85 14.00
C PHE A 36 -34.28 14.98 12.79
N GLU A 37 -35.21 14.20 12.23
CA GLU A 37 -34.91 13.35 11.06
C GLU A 37 -34.61 14.21 9.84
N GLY A 38 -35.39 15.26 9.60
CA GLY A 38 -35.14 16.23 8.52
C GLY A 38 -33.77 16.89 8.66
N PHE A 39 -33.39 17.24 9.88
CA PHE A 39 -32.04 17.75 10.18
C PHE A 39 -30.92 16.77 9.84
N VAL A 40 -31.08 15.50 10.20
CA VAL A 40 -30.08 14.45 9.87
C VAL A 40 -29.97 14.26 8.35
N VAL A 41 -31.07 14.25 7.63
CA VAL A 41 -31.08 14.16 6.15
C VAL A 41 -30.37 15.36 5.54
N LEU A 42 -30.62 16.56 6.05
CA LEU A 42 -29.93 17.77 5.61
C LEU A 42 -28.41 17.67 5.80
N MET A 43 -27.96 17.17 6.93
CA MET A 43 -26.53 16.95 7.21
C MET A 43 -25.89 15.99 6.20
N TYR A 44 -26.57 14.91 5.82
CA TYR A 44 -26.03 13.95 4.83
C TYR A 44 -25.84 14.60 3.46
N TYR A 45 -26.81 15.34 2.97
CA TYR A 45 -26.68 16.04 1.68
C TYR A 45 -25.64 17.16 1.71
N LYS A 46 -25.55 17.91 2.81
CA LYS A 46 -24.49 18.92 2.99
C LYS A 46 -23.10 18.30 3.01
N ALA A 47 -22.93 17.20 3.72
CA ALA A 47 -21.66 16.47 3.74
C ALA A 47 -21.28 15.97 2.34
N ALA A 48 -22.23 15.36 1.61
CA ALA A 48 -22.01 14.87 0.25
C ALA A 48 -21.58 15.98 -0.72
N LEU A 49 -22.24 17.13 -0.68
CA LEU A 49 -21.88 18.31 -1.49
C LEU A 49 -20.48 18.85 -1.18
N MET A 50 -20.10 18.89 0.10
CA MET A 50 -18.77 19.33 0.50
C MET A 50 -17.68 18.34 0.06
N ILE A 51 -17.97 17.04 0.11
CA ILE A 51 -17.08 15.98 -0.41
C ILE A 51 -16.90 16.15 -1.93
N GLN A 52 -17.98 16.35 -2.67
CA GLN A 52 -17.96 16.57 -4.11
C GLN A 52 -17.12 17.81 -4.49
N SER A 53 -17.20 18.86 -3.69
CA SER A 53 -16.42 20.09 -3.87
C SER A 53 -14.96 19.97 -3.41
N GLY A 54 -14.51 18.79 -2.96
CA GLY A 54 -13.14 18.56 -2.52
C GLY A 54 -12.75 19.28 -1.22
N VAL A 55 -13.72 19.62 -0.37
CA VAL A 55 -13.47 20.31 0.90
C VAL A 55 -12.74 19.37 1.84
N ASN A 56 -11.75 19.89 2.57
CA ASN A 56 -10.98 19.12 3.54
C ASN A 56 -11.90 18.45 4.59
N PRO A 57 -11.75 17.16 4.88
CA PRO A 57 -12.58 16.41 5.82
C PRO A 57 -12.74 17.08 7.20
N ARG A 58 -11.67 17.72 7.70
CA ARG A 58 -11.69 18.43 8.98
C ARG A 58 -12.60 19.66 8.94
N VAL A 59 -12.65 20.35 7.79
CA VAL A 59 -13.55 21.50 7.59
C VAL A 59 -15.01 21.03 7.49
N ILE A 60 -15.23 19.87 6.82
CA ILE A 60 -16.56 19.24 6.76
C ILE A 60 -17.06 18.91 8.16
N GLU A 61 -16.23 18.29 8.99
CA GLU A 61 -16.56 17.94 10.37
C GLU A 61 -16.95 19.18 11.19
N GLU A 62 -16.13 20.22 11.17
CA GLU A 62 -16.41 21.48 11.90
C GLU A 62 -17.67 22.18 11.38
N TYR A 63 -17.89 22.17 10.07
CA TYR A 63 -19.12 22.71 9.47
C TYR A 63 -20.35 21.95 9.97
N LEU A 64 -20.33 20.61 9.92
CA LEU A 64 -21.44 19.79 10.40
C LEU A 64 -21.68 19.95 11.90
N LYS A 65 -20.61 20.03 12.71
CA LYS A 65 -20.72 20.33 14.14
C LYS A 65 -21.32 21.71 14.40
N SER A 66 -21.05 22.70 13.56
CA SER A 66 -21.62 24.04 13.70
C SER A 66 -23.13 24.09 13.51
N LEU A 67 -23.70 23.15 12.76
CA LEU A 67 -25.15 23.02 12.57
C LEU A 67 -25.86 22.42 13.79
N MET A 68 -25.12 21.75 14.68
CA MET A 68 -25.70 21.02 15.83
C MET A 68 -25.97 21.96 17.01
N PRO A 69 -27.09 21.76 17.72
CA PRO A 69 -27.31 22.44 19.00
C PRO A 69 -26.19 22.15 20.01
N ASP A 70 -25.88 23.13 20.87
CA ASP A 70 -24.76 23.03 21.81
C ASP A 70 -24.82 21.82 22.75
N PHE A 71 -26.01 21.43 23.18
CA PHE A 71 -26.16 20.24 24.03
C PHE A 71 -25.82 18.94 23.30
N VAL A 72 -26.18 18.81 22.02
CA VAL A 72 -25.83 17.64 21.19
C VAL A 72 -24.34 17.59 20.94
N ARG A 73 -23.73 18.74 20.64
CA ARG A 73 -22.29 18.89 20.39
C ARG A 73 -21.46 18.48 21.61
N LYS A 74 -21.89 18.87 22.83
CA LYS A 74 -21.23 18.48 24.07
C LYS A 74 -21.30 16.97 24.34
N VAL A 75 -22.46 16.34 24.08
CA VAL A 75 -22.64 14.89 24.29
C VAL A 75 -21.81 14.08 23.29
N LEU A 76 -21.79 14.50 22.03
CA LEU A 76 -20.99 13.85 20.98
C LEU A 76 -19.50 13.97 21.26
N SER A 77 -19.01 15.16 21.62
CA SER A 77 -17.59 15.39 21.90
C SER A 77 -17.06 14.53 23.06
N GLN A 78 -17.86 14.24 24.07
CA GLN A 78 -17.49 13.36 25.18
C GLN A 78 -17.49 11.86 24.78
N LYS A 79 -18.53 11.41 24.08
CA LYS A 79 -18.65 10.00 23.66
C LYS A 79 -17.71 9.62 22.51
N ASP A 80 -17.47 10.53 21.60
CA ASP A 80 -16.60 10.28 20.46
C ASP A 80 -15.12 10.28 20.88
N CYS A 81 -14.71 11.15 21.80
CA CYS A 81 -13.36 11.17 22.31
C CYS A 81 -12.96 9.86 23.02
N GLU A 82 -13.87 9.27 23.82
CA GLU A 82 -13.62 7.97 24.48
C GLU A 82 -13.64 6.80 23.51
N LYS A 83 -14.53 6.81 22.51
CA LYS A 83 -14.61 5.77 21.47
C LYS A 83 -13.45 5.85 20.48
N GLU A 84 -13.05 7.06 20.06
CA GLU A 84 -11.91 7.24 19.17
C GLU A 84 -10.58 6.89 19.86
N LEU A 85 -10.41 7.23 21.15
CA LEU A 85 -9.23 6.82 21.91
C LEU A 85 -9.11 5.30 22.06
N THR A 86 -10.21 4.62 22.37
CA THR A 86 -10.22 3.15 22.48
C THR A 86 -10.07 2.47 21.11
N LYS A 87 -10.65 3.02 20.06
CA LYS A 87 -10.54 2.50 18.69
C LYS A 87 -9.14 2.74 18.12
N ALA A 88 -8.59 3.94 18.28
CA ALA A 88 -7.24 4.26 17.85
C ALA A 88 -6.18 3.44 18.60
N SER A 89 -6.35 3.20 19.91
CA SER A 89 -5.46 2.34 20.68
C SER A 89 -5.47 0.90 20.18
N LYS A 90 -6.65 0.39 19.85
CA LYS A 90 -6.83 -0.96 19.34
C LYS A 90 -6.29 -1.13 17.92
N GLU A 91 -6.56 -0.16 17.04
CA GLU A 91 -6.00 -0.14 15.69
C GLU A 91 -4.46 -0.07 15.68
N ILE A 92 -3.86 0.69 16.60
CA ILE A 92 -2.39 0.76 16.74
C ILE A 92 -1.81 -0.58 17.25
N GLU A 93 -2.53 -1.27 18.12
CA GLU A 93 -2.11 -2.57 18.65
C GLU A 93 -2.24 -3.66 17.59
N ASP A 94 -3.35 -3.69 16.85
CA ASP A 94 -3.59 -4.59 15.73
C ASP A 94 -2.57 -4.37 14.59
N ASP A 95 -2.23 -3.14 14.27
CA ASP A 95 -1.23 -2.80 13.24
C ASP A 95 0.20 -3.22 13.64
N LYS A 96 0.56 -3.08 14.92
CA LYS A 96 1.85 -3.57 15.44
C LYS A 96 1.92 -5.10 15.44
N GLU A 97 0.85 -5.76 15.83
CA GLU A 97 0.75 -7.21 15.85
C GLU A 97 0.84 -7.78 14.43
N LEU A 98 0.23 -7.09 13.44
CA LEU A 98 0.36 -7.42 12.02
C LEU A 98 1.82 -7.39 11.56
N ILE A 99 2.55 -6.28 11.79
CA ILE A 99 3.96 -6.16 11.41
C ILE A 99 4.80 -7.25 12.07
N LEU A 100 4.61 -7.48 13.37
CA LEU A 100 5.30 -8.52 14.11
C LEU A 100 5.02 -9.92 13.53
N SER A 101 3.77 -10.21 13.15
CA SER A 101 3.39 -11.50 12.56
C SER A 101 4.07 -11.73 11.21
N LEU A 102 4.20 -10.68 10.39
CA LEU A 102 4.89 -10.74 9.10
C LEU A 102 6.41 -10.90 9.24
N CYS A 103 6.98 -10.55 10.38
CA CYS A 103 8.42 -10.71 10.65
C CYS A 103 8.77 -12.02 11.35
N LYS A 104 7.77 -12.78 11.83
CA LYS A 104 7.96 -14.09 12.46
C LYS A 104 8.16 -15.15 11.39
N ASP A 105 9.40 -15.38 10.95
CA ASP A 105 9.78 -16.62 10.30
C ASP A 105 11.19 -17.02 10.72
N ASP A 106 11.45 -18.34 10.69
CA ASP A 106 12.72 -18.94 11.12
C ASP A 106 13.70 -19.12 9.94
N LYS A 107 13.47 -18.46 8.80
CA LYS A 107 14.40 -18.51 7.67
C LYS A 107 15.69 -17.81 8.06
N GLU A 108 16.79 -18.56 8.02
CA GLU A 108 18.12 -18.02 8.26
C GLU A 108 18.73 -17.44 6.99
N ILE A 109 19.47 -16.36 7.16
CA ILE A 109 20.33 -15.80 6.11
C ILE A 109 21.57 -16.67 6.07
N ASN A 110 21.87 -17.27 4.91
CA ASN A 110 22.96 -18.22 4.75
C ASN A 110 24.07 -17.63 3.86
N GLU A 111 25.27 -17.45 4.42
CA GLU A 111 26.42 -16.91 3.68
C GLU A 111 26.84 -17.77 2.47
N LYS A 112 26.50 -19.06 2.48
CA LYS A 112 26.80 -19.98 1.38
C LYS A 112 25.73 -20.02 0.29
N ASP A 113 24.59 -19.37 0.52
CA ASP A 113 23.52 -19.28 -0.47
C ASP A 113 23.73 -18.03 -1.35
N HIS A 114 24.13 -18.26 -2.58
CA HIS A 114 24.36 -17.21 -3.58
C HIS A 114 23.09 -16.85 -4.37
N SER A 115 21.90 -17.26 -3.92
CA SER A 115 20.65 -16.81 -4.53
C SER A 115 20.51 -15.30 -4.40
N ILE A 116 19.90 -14.65 -5.41
CA ILE A 116 19.73 -13.19 -5.39
C ILE A 116 18.91 -12.72 -4.18
N VAL A 117 17.94 -13.52 -3.72
CA VAL A 117 17.12 -13.21 -2.56
C VAL A 117 17.97 -13.20 -1.28
N ASN A 118 18.83 -14.21 -1.10
CA ASN A 118 19.70 -14.27 0.07
C ASN A 118 20.76 -13.18 0.04
N GLN A 119 21.36 -12.90 -1.12
CA GLN A 119 22.32 -11.81 -1.28
C GLN A 119 21.64 -10.44 -1.01
N THR A 120 20.38 -10.26 -1.43
CA THR A 120 19.60 -9.09 -1.06
C THR A 120 19.43 -8.98 0.45
N ALA A 121 19.06 -10.08 1.11
CA ALA A 121 18.91 -10.10 2.56
C ALA A 121 20.21 -9.70 3.28
N MET A 122 21.35 -10.27 2.88
CA MET A 122 22.67 -9.94 3.44
C MET A 122 23.00 -8.46 3.26
N THR A 123 22.87 -7.94 2.05
CA THR A 123 23.13 -6.53 1.75
C THR A 123 22.27 -5.60 2.59
N LEU A 124 20.97 -5.87 2.72
CA LEU A 124 20.06 -5.04 3.53
C LEU A 124 20.42 -5.09 5.03
N MET A 125 20.99 -6.18 5.53
CA MET A 125 21.44 -6.28 6.91
C MET A 125 22.73 -5.49 7.18
N GLU A 126 23.56 -5.30 6.17
CA GLU A 126 24.83 -4.55 6.28
C GLU A 126 24.64 -3.03 6.21
N LEU A 127 23.58 -2.54 5.53
CA LEU A 127 23.30 -1.13 5.43
C LEU A 127 23.02 -0.51 6.80
N SER A 128 23.57 0.69 7.07
CA SER A 128 23.17 1.51 8.20
C SER A 128 21.73 2.00 8.06
N ASP A 129 21.10 2.47 9.15
CA ASP A 129 19.73 2.99 9.12
C ASP A 129 19.57 4.14 8.12
N ARG A 130 20.55 5.03 8.05
CA ARG A 130 20.54 6.16 7.12
C ARG A 130 20.58 5.71 5.66
N GLU A 131 21.39 4.72 5.37
CA GLU A 131 21.54 4.14 4.02
C GLU A 131 20.29 3.37 3.63
N MET A 132 19.71 2.59 4.56
CA MET A 132 18.44 1.92 4.35
C MET A 132 17.31 2.90 4.04
N GLN A 133 17.19 3.98 4.83
CA GLN A 133 16.21 5.02 4.58
C GLN A 133 16.44 5.72 3.24
N ARG A 134 17.71 5.88 2.83
CA ARG A 134 18.04 6.45 1.52
C ARG A 134 17.63 5.52 0.38
N LEU A 135 17.92 4.23 0.50
CA LEU A 135 17.51 3.19 -0.44
C LEU A 135 15.98 3.15 -0.60
N LEU A 136 15.25 3.09 0.53
CA LEU A 136 13.79 2.99 0.52
C LEU A 136 13.07 4.21 -0.09
N ARG A 137 13.71 5.39 -0.10
CA ARG A 137 13.19 6.57 -0.80
C ARG A 137 13.26 6.45 -2.33
N ASP A 138 14.27 5.76 -2.85
CA ASP A 138 14.48 5.59 -4.29
C ASP A 138 13.86 4.28 -4.82
N THR A 139 13.28 3.48 -3.93
CA THR A 139 12.63 2.20 -4.27
C THR A 139 11.12 2.38 -4.32
N ASP A 140 10.48 1.78 -5.34
CA ASP A 140 9.02 1.73 -5.42
C ASP A 140 8.43 0.86 -4.30
N ASN A 141 7.26 1.25 -3.80
CA ASN A 141 6.54 0.49 -2.79
C ASN A 141 6.20 -0.94 -3.25
N ILE A 142 5.85 -1.12 -4.52
CA ILE A 142 5.53 -2.43 -5.09
C ILE A 142 6.77 -3.34 -5.07
N ASP A 143 7.93 -2.83 -5.49
CA ASP A 143 9.20 -3.57 -5.43
C ASP A 143 9.58 -3.90 -3.98
N SER A 144 9.39 -2.97 -3.06
CA SER A 144 9.62 -3.19 -1.63
C SER A 144 8.75 -4.32 -1.06
N ILE A 145 7.45 -4.34 -1.39
CA ILE A 145 6.52 -5.39 -0.97
C ILE A 145 6.92 -6.74 -1.58
N MET A 146 7.25 -6.74 -2.87
CA MET A 146 7.61 -7.94 -3.60
C MET A 146 8.87 -8.58 -2.99
N VAL A 147 9.89 -7.78 -2.71
CA VAL A 147 11.12 -8.23 -2.04
C VAL A 147 10.82 -8.75 -0.64
N MET A 148 10.05 -8.01 0.18
CA MET A 148 9.68 -8.46 1.52
C MET A 148 8.96 -9.81 1.53
N LYS A 149 8.22 -10.17 0.50
CA LYS A 149 7.58 -11.49 0.36
C LYS A 149 8.59 -12.64 0.31
N GLY A 150 9.78 -12.42 -0.23
CA GLY A 150 10.83 -13.44 -0.33
C GLY A 150 11.85 -13.41 0.79
N LEU A 151 12.04 -12.25 1.42
CA LEU A 151 13.08 -12.05 2.44
C LEU A 151 12.79 -12.83 3.74
N PRO A 152 13.83 -13.22 4.49
CA PRO A 152 13.72 -13.70 5.87
C PRO A 152 13.15 -12.63 6.80
N GLY A 153 12.51 -13.06 7.90
CA GLY A 153 11.87 -12.20 8.88
C GLY A 153 12.79 -11.10 9.43
N LYS A 154 14.05 -11.43 9.72
CA LYS A 154 15.07 -10.46 10.17
C LYS A 154 15.28 -9.32 9.17
N ALA A 155 15.38 -9.63 7.88
CA ALA A 155 15.55 -8.60 6.85
C ALA A 155 14.29 -7.77 6.65
N ARG A 156 13.09 -8.36 6.80
CA ARG A 156 11.81 -7.63 6.81
C ARG A 156 11.73 -6.67 7.99
N THR A 157 12.09 -7.11 9.18
CA THR A 157 12.16 -6.25 10.38
C THR A 157 13.04 -5.02 10.10
N ARG A 158 14.21 -5.24 9.49
CA ARG A 158 15.14 -4.17 9.15
C ARG A 158 14.51 -3.10 8.23
N ILE A 159 13.66 -3.52 7.28
CA ILE A 159 12.92 -2.60 6.42
C ILE A 159 11.85 -1.85 7.23
N PHE A 160 11.05 -2.55 8.05
CA PHE A 160 10.00 -1.91 8.85
C PHE A 160 10.55 -0.92 9.87
N ASP A 161 11.72 -1.19 10.46
CA ASP A 161 12.37 -0.28 11.41
C ASP A 161 12.87 1.02 10.75
N ASN A 162 13.04 1.01 9.43
CA ASN A 162 13.59 2.14 8.67
C ASN A 162 12.56 2.91 7.82
N VAL A 163 11.29 2.61 7.96
CA VAL A 163 10.18 3.38 7.39
C VAL A 163 9.36 4.09 8.47
N SER A 164 8.60 5.12 8.08
CA SER A 164 7.66 5.73 9.01
C SER A 164 6.56 4.74 9.40
N ASN A 165 6.00 4.85 10.62
CA ASN A 165 4.91 3.99 11.08
C ASN A 165 3.76 3.91 10.07
N ARG A 166 3.38 5.03 9.47
CA ARG A 166 2.31 5.09 8.47
C ARG A 166 2.65 4.28 7.22
N LEU A 167 3.88 4.42 6.71
CA LEU A 167 4.34 3.66 5.54
C LEU A 167 4.47 2.17 5.89
N GLY A 168 5.00 1.83 7.06
CA GLY A 168 5.13 0.45 7.51
C GLY A 168 3.79 -0.28 7.59
N ILE A 169 2.76 0.36 8.15
CA ILE A 169 1.39 -0.18 8.20
C ILE A 169 0.83 -0.37 6.79
N MET A 170 1.02 0.60 5.90
CA MET A 170 0.57 0.49 4.52
C MET A 170 1.24 -0.69 3.82
N LEU A 171 2.57 -0.79 3.88
CA LEU A 171 3.33 -1.90 3.29
C LEU A 171 2.90 -3.26 3.86
N ALA A 172 2.66 -3.34 5.18
CA ALA A 172 2.21 -4.57 5.84
C ALA A 172 0.83 -5.02 5.34
N LYS A 173 -0.12 -4.10 5.22
CA LYS A 173 -1.46 -4.37 4.68
C LYS A 173 -1.40 -4.77 3.20
N ASP A 174 -0.64 -4.06 2.40
CA ASP A 174 -0.47 -4.37 0.97
C ASP A 174 0.22 -5.72 0.78
N MET A 175 1.22 -6.04 1.60
CA MET A 175 1.88 -7.34 1.62
C MET A 175 0.91 -8.48 1.95
N LEU A 176 -0.05 -8.25 2.84
CA LEU A 176 -1.10 -9.22 3.17
C LEU A 176 -2.08 -9.42 2.01
N TYR A 177 -2.56 -8.32 1.42
CA TYR A 177 -3.54 -8.35 0.32
C TYR A 177 -2.98 -8.88 -1.00
N MET A 178 -1.69 -8.73 -1.25
CA MET A 178 -1.04 -9.20 -2.48
C MET A 178 -1.13 -10.73 -2.67
N GLY A 179 -1.38 -11.51 -1.61
CA GLY A 179 -1.45 -12.97 -1.69
C GLY A 179 -0.11 -13.64 -2.08
N PRO A 180 -0.15 -14.88 -2.56
CA PRO A 180 1.04 -15.61 -3.00
C PRO A 180 1.64 -14.98 -4.27
N VAL A 181 2.97 -14.83 -4.29
CA VAL A 181 3.73 -14.28 -5.43
C VAL A 181 4.65 -15.35 -6.03
N ARG A 182 4.97 -15.21 -7.31
CA ARG A 182 5.91 -16.13 -7.94
C ARG A 182 7.33 -15.76 -7.54
N MET A 183 8.16 -16.76 -7.23
CA MET A 183 9.56 -16.54 -6.85
C MET A 183 10.33 -15.71 -7.89
N LYS A 184 10.05 -15.92 -9.16
CA LYS A 184 10.65 -15.14 -10.25
C LYS A 184 10.38 -13.64 -10.13
N ASP A 185 9.15 -13.25 -9.76
CA ASP A 185 8.78 -11.84 -9.61
C ASP A 185 9.50 -11.23 -8.39
N VAL A 186 9.69 -12.02 -7.32
CA VAL A 186 10.51 -11.65 -6.16
C VAL A 186 11.98 -11.45 -6.55
N GLU A 187 12.54 -12.37 -7.32
CA GLU A 187 13.93 -12.28 -7.78
C GLU A 187 14.16 -11.05 -8.67
N GLU A 188 13.22 -10.74 -9.58
CA GLU A 188 13.26 -9.55 -10.43
C GLU A 188 13.22 -8.26 -9.59
N ALA A 189 12.39 -8.21 -8.57
CA ALA A 189 12.34 -7.08 -7.63
C ALA A 189 13.65 -6.97 -6.80
N CYS A 190 14.22 -8.09 -6.35
CA CYS A 190 15.52 -8.12 -5.69
C CYS A 190 16.62 -7.51 -6.57
N VAL A 191 16.67 -7.90 -7.86
CA VAL A 191 17.62 -7.32 -8.81
C VAL A 191 17.43 -5.81 -8.94
N THR A 192 16.20 -5.33 -9.01
CA THR A 192 15.88 -3.91 -9.12
C THR A 192 16.40 -3.13 -7.91
N ILE A 193 16.12 -3.62 -6.70
CA ILE A 193 16.59 -3.00 -5.45
C ILE A 193 18.12 -3.02 -5.38
N MET A 194 18.75 -4.14 -5.71
CA MET A 194 20.21 -4.26 -5.65
C MET A 194 20.90 -3.35 -6.67
N LYS A 195 20.33 -3.14 -7.85
CA LYS A 195 20.81 -2.13 -8.80
C LYS A 195 20.69 -0.71 -8.25
N THR A 196 19.65 -0.43 -7.48
CA THR A 196 19.49 0.87 -6.82
C THR A 196 20.56 1.06 -5.76
N VAL A 197 20.89 0.03 -4.96
CA VAL A 197 22.02 0.07 -4.01
C VAL A 197 23.33 0.42 -4.71
N ILE A 198 23.66 -0.29 -5.80
CA ILE A 198 24.89 -0.02 -6.58
C ILE A 198 24.92 1.41 -7.10
N LYS A 199 23.81 1.92 -7.64
CA LYS A 199 23.73 3.31 -8.12
C LYS A 199 23.93 4.34 -7.00
N LEU A 200 23.42 4.07 -5.80
CA LEU A 200 23.59 4.96 -4.66
C LEU A 200 25.02 4.92 -4.13
N GLU A 201 25.69 3.77 -4.16
CA GLU A 201 27.12 3.65 -3.88
C GLU A 201 27.96 4.46 -4.89
N GLU A 202 27.72 4.31 -6.19
CA GLU A 202 28.42 5.03 -7.25
C GLU A 202 28.26 6.57 -7.13
N ARG A 203 27.17 7.02 -6.53
CA ARG A 203 26.91 8.43 -6.21
C ARG A 203 27.53 8.89 -4.89
N GLY A 204 28.09 7.96 -4.10
CA GLY A 204 28.64 8.24 -2.77
C GLY A 204 27.56 8.52 -1.71
N GLU A 205 26.32 8.12 -1.95
CA GLU A 205 25.18 8.30 -1.04
C GLU A 205 25.05 7.14 -0.04
N ILE A 206 25.64 6.00 -0.37
CA ILE A 206 25.82 4.82 0.50
C ILE A 206 27.34 4.59 0.62
N ALA A 207 27.81 4.17 1.80
CA ALA A 207 29.22 3.85 2.00
C ALA A 207 29.63 2.71 1.06
N SER A 208 30.92 2.69 0.68
CA SER A 208 31.46 1.63 -0.14
C SER A 208 31.52 0.34 0.69
N HIS A 209 30.56 -0.54 0.46
CA HIS A 209 30.62 -1.93 0.86
C HIS A 209 31.24 -2.73 -0.30
N ASP A 210 31.82 -3.88 -0.04
CA ASP A 210 32.34 -4.72 -1.14
C ASP A 210 31.19 -5.41 -1.89
N PHE A 211 30.53 -4.64 -2.77
CA PHE A 211 29.43 -5.16 -3.61
C PHE A 211 29.94 -5.89 -4.88
N ALA A 212 31.19 -6.28 -4.93
CA ALA A 212 31.72 -7.02 -6.08
C ALA A 212 30.97 -8.34 -6.30
N ILE A 213 30.68 -9.07 -5.21
CA ILE A 213 29.89 -10.33 -5.25
C ILE A 213 28.47 -10.02 -5.74
N LEU A 214 27.86 -8.96 -5.27
CA LEU A 214 26.50 -8.57 -5.65
C LEU A 214 26.40 -8.28 -7.16
N LYS A 215 27.37 -7.56 -7.73
CA LYS A 215 27.43 -7.28 -9.17
C LYS A 215 27.55 -8.58 -9.98
N VAL A 216 28.36 -9.52 -9.53
CA VAL A 216 28.50 -10.84 -10.17
C VAL A 216 27.18 -11.63 -10.12
N VAL A 217 26.50 -11.67 -8.97
CA VAL A 217 25.23 -12.40 -8.80
C VAL A 217 24.14 -11.81 -9.68
N ILE A 218 24.06 -10.48 -9.79
CA ILE A 218 23.09 -9.81 -10.70
C ILE A 218 23.37 -10.18 -12.16
N ASP A 219 24.64 -10.14 -12.58
CA ASP A 219 25.03 -10.47 -13.97
C ASP A 219 24.74 -11.95 -14.30
N MET A 220 25.03 -12.85 -13.39
CA MET A 220 24.69 -14.29 -13.53
C MET A 220 23.16 -14.48 -13.66
N TYR A 221 22.37 -13.81 -12.83
CA TYR A 221 20.90 -13.89 -12.89
C TYR A 221 20.37 -13.37 -14.24
N GLU A 222 20.82 -12.21 -14.69
CA GLU A 222 20.41 -11.65 -15.96
C GLU A 222 20.80 -12.53 -17.17
N THR A 223 21.98 -13.10 -17.14
CA THR A 223 22.48 -14.00 -18.18
C THR A 223 21.61 -15.25 -18.26
N ALA A 224 21.31 -15.88 -17.10
CA ALA A 224 20.42 -17.04 -17.04
C ALA A 224 19.00 -16.73 -17.54
N GLN A 225 18.46 -15.54 -17.25
CA GLN A 225 17.16 -15.11 -17.75
C GLN A 225 17.16 -14.90 -19.28
N LYS A 226 18.23 -14.32 -19.85
CA LYS A 226 18.39 -14.14 -21.30
C LYS A 226 18.43 -15.52 -22.02
N GLU A 227 19.16 -16.48 -21.48
CA GLU A 227 19.24 -17.84 -22.01
C GLU A 227 17.88 -18.57 -21.96
N ASN A 228 17.16 -18.47 -20.85
CA ASN A 228 15.84 -19.04 -20.70
C ASN A 228 14.83 -18.43 -21.67
N LYS A 229 14.88 -17.10 -21.91
CA LYS A 229 14.06 -16.43 -22.93
C LYS A 229 14.39 -16.93 -24.34
N LYS A 230 15.68 -17.10 -24.67
CA LYS A 230 16.11 -17.66 -25.99
C LYS A 230 15.63 -19.10 -26.17
N LYS A 231 15.74 -19.96 -25.13
CA LYS A 231 15.21 -21.33 -25.18
C LYS A 231 13.70 -21.33 -25.40
N LYS A 232 12.93 -20.56 -24.63
CA LYS A 232 11.47 -20.45 -24.81
C LYS A 232 11.08 -19.99 -26.21
N LYS A 233 11.78 -18.99 -26.78
CA LYS A 233 11.55 -18.52 -28.14
C LYS A 233 11.78 -19.65 -29.15
N LYS A 234 12.89 -20.37 -29.01
CA LYS A 234 13.21 -21.52 -29.92
C LYS A 234 12.19 -22.65 -29.80
N TYR A 235 11.67 -22.95 -28.60
CA TYR A 235 10.60 -23.93 -28.42
C TYR A 235 9.29 -23.47 -29.08
N LYS A 236 8.95 -22.20 -29.01
CA LYS A 236 7.76 -21.67 -29.66
C LYS A 236 7.86 -21.74 -31.18
N GLU A 237 8.99 -21.34 -31.76
CA GLU A 237 9.27 -21.43 -33.20
C GLU A 237 9.22 -22.90 -33.71
N LEU A 238 9.74 -23.83 -32.89
CA LEU A 238 9.68 -25.25 -33.20
C LEU A 238 8.23 -25.77 -33.19
N HIS A 239 7.40 -25.38 -32.23
CA HIS A 239 5.98 -25.74 -32.18
C HIS A 239 5.21 -25.18 -33.38
N GLU A 240 5.41 -23.94 -33.74
CA GLU A 240 4.80 -23.30 -34.90
C GLU A 240 5.19 -24.01 -36.22
N MET A 241 6.44 -24.45 -36.34
CA MET A 241 6.87 -25.27 -37.49
C MET A 241 6.20 -26.63 -37.51
N ILE A 242 6.08 -27.31 -36.38
CA ILE A 242 5.41 -28.62 -36.27
C ILE A 242 3.93 -28.48 -36.64
N ASP A 243 3.23 -27.46 -36.13
CA ASP A 243 1.82 -27.22 -36.44
C ASP A 243 1.59 -26.93 -37.95
N GLN A 244 2.53 -26.24 -38.61
CA GLN A 244 2.47 -26.04 -40.07
C GLN A 244 2.64 -27.34 -40.86
N ILE A 245 3.48 -28.29 -40.41
CA ILE A 245 3.65 -29.60 -41.06
C ILE A 245 2.40 -30.47 -40.91
N TYR A 246 1.69 -30.39 -39.79
CA TYR A 246 0.46 -31.17 -39.58
C TYR A 246 -0.78 -30.57 -40.26
N GLN A 247 -0.72 -29.34 -40.76
CA GLN A 247 -1.81 -28.67 -41.50
C GLN A 247 -1.62 -28.73 -43.02
N SER A 248 -0.48 -29.22 -43.50
CA SER A 248 -0.18 -29.48 -44.92
C SER A 248 -0.45 -30.92 -45.31
#